data_c31e62f135580799a8e76f6b3f505d14
#
_entry.id   c31e62f135580799a8e76f6b3f505d14
#
_cell.length_a   1.000
_cell.length_b   1.000
_cell.length_c   1.000
_cell.angle_alpha   90.00
_cell.angle_beta   90.00
_cell.angle_gamma   90.00
#
_symmetry.space_group_name_H-M   'P 1'
#
loop_
_entity.id
_entity.type
_entity.pdbx_description
1 polymer ?
#
loop_
_entity_poly.entity_id
_entity_poly.type
_entity_poly.pdbx_seq_one_letter_code
_entity_poly.pdbx_strand_id
1 'polypeptide(L)'
;AGNIVPDEGKVTIANKVIIEMLSQHPSFDDNETVIHYVMTDVPKDEDMFAVEAEAKAMLQTFGLTDYDELTCHMSGGQRKKIALVRTLLSGADILILDEPTNHLDNEMSTWLENYLKDYKKSVIMVTHDRYFLDSVSDRIVELDKGKIYSYNTNYSGFLELKAEREEMAVSTDSKKANLLRNELKWVMRGAKARSTKQKARLMRYEELKNRKRPEQDSEIELSSISTRLGRTTVEINNLSKAYGDRHIINDFSYIFLKNDRIGIVGPNGCGKTTLLKLIMGIVEPDEGEIVIGQTVKIGYYAQEISTRKEDGISFMDPEIRVIDYIKNTAEYVKTRDGSLSASQMLDKFLFPPREQYSLIKKLSGGEKRRLNLLRVLMEAPNVLILDEPTNDLDIKTLTILEDYLDSFDGIVIAVSHDRYFLDRVVRRIFAFENGRLRQYEGGYSDYELVAEFDKEPVKAEPGIPKNTGKKVKQDFNMIEAYDMTLEAVITKLMWLMGREEQDMQKAFYTQINHCLLYTSPSPRDI
;
A
#
# COMPACT_ATOMS: atom_id res chain seq x y z
N ALA A 1 -10.42 16.60 -19.17
CA ALA A 1 -9.84 17.96 -19.12
C ALA A 1 -9.61 18.60 -20.50
N GLY A 2 -9.71 17.86 -21.62
CA GLY A 2 -9.61 18.44 -22.98
C GLY A 2 -8.19 18.73 -23.48
N ASN A 3 -7.16 18.42 -22.70
CA ASN A 3 -5.76 18.67 -23.05
C ASN A 3 -5.21 17.71 -24.13
N ILE A 4 -5.86 16.55 -24.32
CA ILE A 4 -5.49 15.55 -25.31
C ILE A 4 -6.68 15.28 -26.20
N VAL A 5 -6.45 15.32 -27.52
CA VAL A 5 -7.46 14.99 -28.52
C VAL A 5 -7.38 13.47 -28.78
N PRO A 6 -8.52 12.73 -28.73
CA PRO A 6 -8.51 11.31 -29.05
C PRO A 6 -8.21 11.09 -30.54
N ASP A 7 -7.49 10.01 -30.88
CA ASP A 7 -7.22 9.63 -32.28
C ASP A 7 -8.51 9.24 -33.01
N GLU A 8 -9.42 8.56 -32.30
CA GLU A 8 -10.74 8.18 -32.79
C GLU A 8 -11.80 8.47 -31.73
N GLY A 9 -13.00 8.81 -32.19
CA GLY A 9 -14.14 9.11 -31.32
C GLY A 9 -14.25 10.58 -30.94
N LYS A 10 -15.21 10.89 -30.05
CA LYS A 10 -15.49 12.26 -29.59
C LYS A 10 -15.88 12.26 -28.11
N VAL A 11 -15.25 13.13 -27.34
CA VAL A 11 -15.68 13.45 -25.97
C VAL A 11 -16.70 14.58 -26.05
N THR A 12 -17.89 14.36 -25.50
CA THR A 12 -18.95 15.36 -25.43
C THR A 12 -19.23 15.70 -23.97
N ILE A 13 -19.09 16.96 -23.61
CA ILE A 13 -19.39 17.51 -22.29
C ILE A 13 -20.69 18.32 -22.41
N ALA A 14 -21.62 18.09 -21.49
CA ALA A 14 -22.86 18.85 -21.44
C ALA A 14 -22.57 20.32 -21.06
N ASN A 15 -23.38 21.23 -21.59
CA ASN A 15 -23.25 22.65 -21.25
C ASN A 15 -23.46 22.87 -19.76
N LYS A 16 -22.60 23.69 -19.14
CA LYS A 16 -22.62 24.08 -17.73
C LYS A 16 -22.09 23.01 -16.75
N VAL A 17 -21.56 21.86 -17.21
CA VAL A 17 -20.89 20.91 -16.33
C VAL A 17 -19.50 21.44 -15.99
N ILE A 18 -19.23 21.62 -14.72
CA ILE A 18 -17.93 22.05 -14.19
C ILE A 18 -17.11 20.78 -13.88
N ILE A 19 -15.94 20.68 -14.51
CA ILE A 19 -14.99 19.58 -14.30
C ILE A 19 -13.73 20.17 -13.70
N GLU A 20 -13.34 19.70 -12.51
CA GLU A 20 -12.09 20.10 -11.88
C GLU A 20 -11.16 18.89 -11.73
N MET A 21 -9.86 19.14 -11.91
CA MET A 21 -8.85 18.08 -11.91
C MET A 21 -7.70 18.41 -10.97
N LEU A 22 -7.47 17.53 -9.99
CA LEU A 22 -6.24 17.51 -9.23
C LEU A 22 -5.14 16.88 -10.10
N SER A 23 -4.19 17.69 -10.54
CA SER A 23 -3.03 17.22 -11.30
C SER A 23 -1.97 16.64 -10.38
N GLN A 24 -1.23 15.63 -10.85
CA GLN A 24 -0.07 15.08 -10.13
C GLN A 24 1.01 16.16 -9.85
N HIS A 25 1.14 17.14 -10.74
CA HIS A 25 2.04 18.28 -10.61
C HIS A 25 1.26 19.60 -10.76
N PRO A 26 0.63 20.10 -9.68
CA PRO A 26 -0.10 21.36 -9.74
C PRO A 26 0.86 22.53 -9.97
N SER A 27 0.44 23.49 -10.78
CA SER A 27 1.18 24.73 -11.03
C SER A 27 0.78 25.79 -10.00
N PHE A 28 1.76 26.54 -9.52
CA PHE A 28 1.58 27.64 -8.58
C PHE A 28 2.21 28.91 -9.13
N ASP A 29 1.64 30.04 -8.76
CA ASP A 29 2.29 31.34 -8.98
C ASP A 29 3.18 31.65 -7.77
N ASP A 30 4.43 32.08 -8.01
CA ASP A 30 5.42 32.27 -6.95
C ASP A 30 5.04 33.35 -5.93
N ASN A 31 4.15 34.28 -6.29
CA ASN A 31 3.72 35.38 -5.44
C ASN A 31 2.33 35.22 -4.82
N GLU A 32 1.76 34.03 -4.90
CA GLU A 32 0.41 33.76 -4.42
C GLU A 32 0.42 33.17 -3.01
N THR A 33 -0.48 33.67 -2.14
CA THR A 33 -0.65 33.14 -0.79
C THR A 33 -1.50 31.87 -0.82
N VAL A 34 -1.35 31.01 0.21
CA VAL A 34 -2.10 29.76 0.36
C VAL A 34 -3.60 29.98 0.23
N ILE A 35 -4.15 30.96 0.99
CA ILE A 35 -5.59 31.22 0.99
C ILE A 35 -6.07 31.76 -0.36
N HIS A 36 -5.29 32.63 -1.00
CA HIS A 36 -5.65 33.20 -2.30
C HIS A 36 -5.72 32.09 -3.37
N TYR A 37 -4.72 31.22 -3.41
CA TYR A 37 -4.69 30.08 -4.33
C TYR A 37 -5.91 29.14 -4.16
N VAL A 38 -6.27 28.81 -2.91
CA VAL A 38 -7.41 27.94 -2.62
C VAL A 38 -8.74 28.56 -3.04
N MET A 39 -8.88 29.88 -2.90
CA MET A 39 -10.13 30.60 -3.20
C MET A 39 -10.29 30.98 -4.69
N THR A 40 -9.29 30.75 -5.54
CA THR A 40 -9.29 31.24 -6.94
C THR A 40 -10.43 30.67 -7.80
N ASP A 41 -10.78 29.40 -7.63
CA ASP A 41 -11.80 28.71 -8.45
C ASP A 41 -13.16 28.56 -7.76
N VAL A 42 -13.36 29.21 -6.63
CA VAL A 42 -14.64 29.17 -5.91
C VAL A 42 -15.71 29.89 -6.71
N PRO A 43 -16.92 29.29 -6.90
CA PRO A 43 -18.04 29.93 -7.58
C PRO A 43 -18.41 31.25 -6.90
N LYS A 44 -18.56 32.33 -7.69
CA LYS A 44 -18.86 33.69 -7.17
C LYS A 44 -20.27 33.85 -6.59
N ASP A 45 -21.11 32.87 -6.81
CA ASP A 45 -22.50 32.87 -6.33
C ASP A 45 -22.64 32.30 -4.90
N GLU A 46 -21.55 31.82 -4.30
CA GLU A 46 -21.51 31.30 -2.94
C GLU A 46 -21.15 32.39 -1.91
N ASP A 47 -21.54 32.16 -0.65
CA ASP A 47 -21.13 33.05 0.44
C ASP A 47 -19.62 32.93 0.70
N MET A 48 -18.87 33.88 0.19
CA MET A 48 -17.41 33.90 0.27
C MET A 48 -16.86 33.78 1.71
N PHE A 49 -17.59 34.28 2.70
CA PHE A 49 -17.18 34.13 4.11
C PHE A 49 -17.33 32.69 4.61
N ALA A 50 -18.41 32.02 4.21
CA ALA A 50 -18.63 30.63 4.57
C ALA A 50 -17.60 29.71 3.91
N VAL A 51 -17.33 29.93 2.61
CA VAL A 51 -16.34 29.14 1.87
C VAL A 51 -14.91 29.41 2.38
N GLU A 52 -14.56 30.65 2.74
CA GLU A 52 -13.25 30.95 3.32
C GLU A 52 -13.08 30.25 4.70
N ALA A 53 -14.15 30.20 5.51
CA ALA A 53 -14.12 29.47 6.77
C ALA A 53 -13.94 27.95 6.56
N GLU A 54 -14.63 27.40 5.57
CA GLU A 54 -14.47 26.00 5.17
C GLU A 54 -13.06 25.70 4.64
N ALA A 55 -12.53 26.59 3.79
CA ALA A 55 -11.15 26.51 3.29
C ALA A 55 -10.13 26.46 4.43
N LYS A 56 -10.25 27.36 5.40
CA LYS A 56 -9.37 27.41 6.58
C LYS A 56 -9.51 26.15 7.44
N ALA A 57 -10.72 25.63 7.63
CA ALA A 57 -10.95 24.39 8.35
C ALA A 57 -10.30 23.18 7.66
N MET A 58 -10.45 23.07 6.34
CA MET A 58 -9.78 22.03 5.55
C MET A 58 -8.25 22.15 5.62
N LEU A 59 -7.72 23.36 5.41
CA LEU A 59 -6.27 23.62 5.50
C LEU A 59 -5.72 23.24 6.87
N GLN A 60 -6.42 23.59 7.95
CA GLN A 60 -6.06 23.23 9.31
C GLN A 60 -6.04 21.70 9.51
N THR A 61 -7.02 20.97 8.98
CA THR A 61 -7.06 19.50 9.00
C THR A 61 -5.85 18.90 8.28
N PHE A 62 -5.38 19.54 7.19
CA PHE A 62 -4.18 19.12 6.47
C PHE A 62 -2.87 19.63 7.11
N GLY A 63 -2.93 20.25 8.30
CA GLY A 63 -1.77 20.73 9.05
C GLY A 63 -1.15 22.02 8.51
N LEU A 64 -1.93 22.83 7.76
CA LEU A 64 -1.53 24.10 7.18
C LEU A 64 -2.25 25.22 7.95
N THR A 65 -1.51 25.88 8.85
CA THR A 65 -2.09 26.89 9.76
C THR A 65 -1.71 28.32 9.37
N ASP A 66 -0.69 28.50 8.57
CA ASP A 66 -0.29 29.82 8.03
C ASP A 66 -0.92 30.01 6.65
N TYR A 67 -2.00 30.76 6.60
CA TYR A 67 -2.79 30.96 5.37
C TYR A 67 -2.22 32.07 4.48
N ASP A 68 -1.39 32.94 5.05
CA ASP A 68 -0.76 34.08 4.36
C ASP A 68 0.65 33.74 3.83
N GLU A 69 1.16 32.53 4.14
CA GLU A 69 2.43 32.06 3.61
C GLU A 69 2.40 31.95 2.09
N LEU A 70 3.52 32.29 1.44
CA LEU A 70 3.63 32.18 -0.01
C LEU A 70 3.78 30.72 -0.46
N THR A 71 3.07 30.35 -1.51
CA THR A 71 3.12 28.99 -2.06
C THR A 71 4.51 28.54 -2.51
N CYS A 72 5.38 29.49 -2.87
CA CYS A 72 6.77 29.21 -3.26
C CYS A 72 7.63 28.68 -2.10
N HIS A 73 7.31 29.01 -0.84
CA HIS A 73 8.02 28.51 0.34
C HIS A 73 7.59 27.11 0.77
N MET A 74 6.47 26.61 0.23
CA MET A 74 5.89 25.34 0.58
C MET A 74 6.66 24.17 -0.02
N SER A 75 6.77 23.07 0.75
CA SER A 75 7.27 21.80 0.25
C SER A 75 6.36 21.21 -0.82
N GLY A 76 6.86 20.27 -1.65
CA GLY A 76 6.07 19.60 -2.68
C GLY A 76 4.82 18.89 -2.11
N GLY A 77 4.94 18.26 -0.93
CA GLY A 77 3.81 17.65 -0.25
C GLY A 77 2.76 18.65 0.24
N GLN A 78 3.19 19.79 0.80
CA GLN A 78 2.29 20.87 1.21
C GLN A 78 1.56 21.48 0.00
N ARG A 79 2.26 21.72 -1.10
CA ARG A 79 1.66 22.20 -2.35
C ARG A 79 0.56 21.27 -2.87
N LYS A 80 0.77 19.95 -2.83
CA LYS A 80 -0.29 18.97 -3.21
C LYS A 80 -1.50 19.06 -2.30
N LYS A 81 -1.32 19.21 -0.99
CA LYS A 81 -2.42 19.38 -0.03
C LYS A 81 -3.25 20.64 -0.32
N ILE A 82 -2.57 21.76 -0.61
CA ILE A 82 -3.23 23.03 -0.98
C ILE A 82 -4.03 22.85 -2.28
N ALA A 83 -3.44 22.20 -3.30
CA ALA A 83 -4.12 21.93 -4.55
C ALA A 83 -5.34 20.99 -4.38
N LEU A 84 -5.24 20.00 -3.49
CA LEU A 84 -6.38 19.14 -3.15
C LEU A 84 -7.52 19.95 -2.53
N VAL A 85 -7.23 20.79 -1.53
CA VAL A 85 -8.25 21.65 -0.90
C VAL A 85 -8.93 22.56 -1.95
N ARG A 86 -8.17 23.21 -2.83
CA ARG A 86 -8.72 24.01 -3.94
C ARG A 86 -9.66 23.19 -4.81
N THR A 87 -9.23 21.98 -5.23
CA THR A 87 -10.05 21.10 -6.06
C THR A 87 -11.35 20.68 -5.38
N LEU A 88 -11.33 20.39 -4.08
CA LEU A 88 -12.51 20.01 -3.32
C LEU A 88 -13.50 21.16 -3.15
N LEU A 89 -13.01 22.39 -2.99
CA LEU A 89 -13.83 23.61 -2.83
C LEU A 89 -14.37 24.19 -4.14
N SER A 90 -13.93 23.69 -5.30
CA SER A 90 -14.33 24.21 -6.61
C SER A 90 -15.83 24.06 -6.94
N GLY A 91 -16.58 23.30 -6.13
CA GLY A 91 -18.00 23.02 -6.40
C GLY A 91 -18.25 22.25 -7.70
N ALA A 92 -17.24 21.56 -8.25
CA ALA A 92 -17.29 20.86 -9.53
C ALA A 92 -18.38 19.78 -9.56
N ASP A 93 -18.97 19.54 -10.72
CA ASP A 93 -19.92 18.44 -10.95
C ASP A 93 -19.21 17.11 -11.16
N ILE A 94 -17.96 17.18 -11.64
CA ILE A 94 -17.08 16.01 -11.83
C ILE A 94 -15.71 16.37 -11.28
N LEU A 95 -15.30 15.67 -10.24
CA LEU A 95 -13.93 15.72 -9.71
C LEU A 95 -13.09 14.64 -10.38
N ILE A 96 -11.91 15.02 -10.85
CA ILE A 96 -10.90 14.08 -11.34
C ILE A 96 -9.68 14.17 -10.39
N LEU A 97 -9.42 13.09 -9.67
CA LEU A 97 -8.35 13.04 -8.66
C LEU A 97 -7.27 12.08 -9.11
N ASP A 98 -6.06 12.58 -9.31
CA ASP A 98 -4.87 11.78 -9.68
C ASP A 98 -3.96 11.61 -8.47
N GLU A 99 -3.93 10.40 -7.91
CA GLU A 99 -3.18 10.01 -6.71
C GLU A 99 -3.42 10.97 -5.51
N PRO A 100 -4.69 11.14 -5.07
CA PRO A 100 -5.02 12.13 -4.04
C PRO A 100 -4.50 11.77 -2.65
N THR A 101 -4.24 10.49 -2.36
CA THR A 101 -3.75 10.00 -1.07
C THR A 101 -2.23 10.13 -0.92
N ASN A 102 -1.49 10.35 -2.01
CA ASN A 102 -0.04 10.50 -1.94
C ASN A 102 0.37 11.68 -1.08
N HIS A 103 1.28 11.44 -0.14
CA HIS A 103 1.77 12.42 0.86
C HIS A 103 0.76 12.81 1.94
N LEU A 104 -0.41 12.18 2.00
CA LEU A 104 -1.32 12.28 3.15
C LEU A 104 -0.90 11.28 4.22
N ASP A 105 -1.06 11.65 5.48
CA ASP A 105 -1.01 10.67 6.57
C ASP A 105 -2.36 10.00 6.78
N ASN A 106 -2.42 9.02 7.66
CA ASN A 106 -3.62 8.21 7.84
C ASN A 106 -4.83 9.02 8.33
N GLU A 107 -4.63 10.05 9.17
CA GLU A 107 -5.73 10.90 9.62
C GLU A 107 -6.33 11.70 8.45
N MET A 108 -5.47 12.30 7.63
CA MET A 108 -5.88 13.06 6.44
C MET A 108 -6.54 12.15 5.40
N SER A 109 -6.02 10.94 5.19
CA SER A 109 -6.63 9.97 4.28
C SER A 109 -8.01 9.55 4.75
N THR A 110 -8.20 9.28 6.05
CA THR A 110 -9.51 8.97 6.63
C THR A 110 -10.49 10.15 6.49
N TRP A 111 -10.02 11.37 6.70
CA TRP A 111 -10.84 12.56 6.49
C TRP A 111 -11.29 12.67 5.03
N LEU A 112 -10.37 12.48 4.07
CA LEU A 112 -10.69 12.51 2.64
C LEU A 112 -11.66 11.41 2.23
N GLU A 113 -11.50 10.18 2.76
CA GLU A 113 -12.45 9.08 2.57
C GLU A 113 -13.87 9.49 2.97
N ASN A 114 -14.03 10.04 4.17
CA ASN A 114 -15.33 10.46 4.68
C ASN A 114 -15.92 11.60 3.84
N TYR A 115 -15.09 12.57 3.44
CA TYR A 115 -15.52 13.66 2.57
C TYR A 115 -16.03 13.15 1.22
N LEU A 116 -15.30 12.23 0.58
CA LEU A 116 -15.68 11.68 -0.73
C LEU A 116 -16.88 10.73 -0.67
N LYS A 117 -17.09 10.01 0.45
CA LYS A 117 -18.31 9.21 0.68
C LYS A 117 -19.56 10.07 0.74
N ASP A 118 -19.44 11.25 1.32
CA ASP A 118 -20.56 12.20 1.43
C ASP A 118 -20.72 13.07 0.17
N TYR A 119 -19.77 13.02 -0.76
CA TYR A 119 -19.80 13.82 -1.98
C TYR A 119 -20.86 13.33 -2.96
N LYS A 120 -21.90 14.17 -3.19
CA LYS A 120 -23.11 13.79 -3.95
C LYS A 120 -22.95 13.84 -5.47
N LYS A 121 -21.83 14.33 -5.97
CA LYS A 121 -21.56 14.47 -7.39
C LYS A 121 -20.60 13.37 -7.86
N SER A 122 -20.15 13.42 -9.10
CA SER A 122 -19.32 12.36 -9.68
C SER A 122 -17.84 12.53 -9.34
N VAL A 123 -17.17 11.46 -8.92
CA VAL A 123 -15.73 11.41 -8.70
C VAL A 123 -15.11 10.38 -9.63
N ILE A 124 -14.06 10.75 -10.34
CA ILE A 124 -13.19 9.85 -11.10
C ILE A 124 -11.82 9.91 -10.45
N MET A 125 -11.32 8.78 -10.00
CA MET A 125 -10.10 8.73 -9.21
C MET A 125 -9.12 7.71 -9.80
N VAL A 126 -7.85 8.08 -9.83
CA VAL A 126 -6.72 7.16 -10.08
C VAL A 126 -5.92 7.08 -8.80
N THR A 127 -5.77 5.89 -8.24
CA THR A 127 -4.93 5.68 -7.06
C THR A 127 -4.43 4.24 -6.96
N HIS A 128 -3.31 4.08 -6.29
CA HIS A 128 -2.73 2.78 -5.93
C HIS A 128 -3.05 2.38 -4.49
N ASP A 129 -3.73 3.23 -3.73
CA ASP A 129 -4.18 2.94 -2.37
C ASP A 129 -5.40 2.01 -2.41
N ARG A 130 -5.15 0.73 -2.12
CA ARG A 130 -6.16 -0.34 -2.19
C ARG A 130 -7.25 -0.19 -1.13
N TYR A 131 -6.87 0.27 0.07
CA TYR A 131 -7.82 0.50 1.15
C TYR A 131 -8.78 1.65 0.81
N PHE A 132 -8.23 2.73 0.28
CA PHE A 132 -9.00 3.88 -0.16
C PHE A 132 -9.96 3.51 -1.31
N LEU A 133 -9.49 2.72 -2.30
CA LEU A 133 -10.35 2.18 -3.37
C LEU A 133 -11.49 1.34 -2.82
N ASP A 134 -11.22 0.47 -1.85
CA ASP A 134 -12.23 -0.41 -1.27
C ASP A 134 -13.30 0.37 -0.49
N SER A 135 -12.88 1.45 0.18
CA SER A 135 -13.71 2.28 1.05
C SER A 135 -14.59 3.28 0.30
N VAL A 136 -14.11 3.85 -0.83
CA VAL A 136 -14.74 5.01 -1.49
C VAL A 136 -15.38 4.63 -2.82
N SER A 137 -14.88 3.60 -3.53
CA SER A 137 -15.33 3.33 -4.89
C SER A 137 -16.54 2.39 -4.96
N ASP A 138 -17.56 2.80 -5.74
CA ASP A 138 -18.71 1.97 -6.12
C ASP A 138 -18.47 1.22 -7.42
N ARG A 139 -17.47 1.66 -8.19
CA ARG A 139 -17.18 1.13 -9.52
C ARG A 139 -15.69 1.21 -9.82
N ILE A 140 -15.10 0.10 -10.22
CA ILE A 140 -13.71 0.01 -10.65
C ILE A 140 -13.63 -0.11 -12.17
N VAL A 141 -12.73 0.67 -12.76
CA VAL A 141 -12.40 0.62 -14.19
C VAL A 141 -10.95 0.21 -14.33
N GLU A 142 -10.72 -1.00 -14.85
CA GLU A 142 -9.38 -1.53 -15.10
C GLU A 142 -8.95 -1.26 -16.54
N LEU A 143 -7.76 -0.71 -16.69
CA LEU A 143 -7.07 -0.57 -17.97
C LEU A 143 -6.02 -1.69 -18.07
N ASP A 144 -6.28 -2.72 -18.88
CA ASP A 144 -5.38 -3.86 -19.02
C ASP A 144 -5.14 -4.19 -20.49
N LYS A 145 -3.86 -4.24 -20.89
CA LYS A 145 -3.42 -4.62 -22.25
C LYS A 145 -4.16 -3.87 -23.36
N GLY A 146 -4.42 -2.57 -23.16
CA GLY A 146 -5.14 -1.70 -24.10
C GLY A 146 -6.66 -1.91 -24.17
N LYS A 147 -7.23 -2.63 -23.21
CA LYS A 147 -8.68 -2.82 -23.06
C LYS A 147 -9.17 -2.22 -21.77
N ILE A 148 -10.41 -1.78 -21.76
CA ILE A 148 -11.09 -1.25 -20.59
C ILE A 148 -12.10 -2.29 -20.10
N TYR A 149 -12.01 -2.62 -18.83
CA TYR A 149 -12.97 -3.49 -18.12
C TYR A 149 -13.61 -2.69 -17.00
N SER A 150 -14.92 -2.83 -16.82
CA SER A 150 -15.67 -2.10 -15.80
C SER A 150 -16.38 -3.07 -14.88
N TYR A 151 -16.20 -2.89 -13.58
CA TYR A 151 -16.76 -3.70 -12.52
C TYR A 151 -17.56 -2.81 -11.58
N ASN A 152 -18.85 -3.13 -11.36
CA ASN A 152 -19.71 -2.37 -10.44
C ASN A 152 -19.57 -2.92 -9.03
N THR A 153 -18.43 -2.69 -8.42
CA THR A 153 -18.06 -3.17 -7.10
C THR A 153 -16.86 -2.38 -6.56
N ASN A 154 -16.57 -2.54 -5.27
CA ASN A 154 -15.37 -2.05 -4.60
C ASN A 154 -14.11 -2.85 -5.02
N TYR A 155 -12.95 -2.55 -4.39
CA TYR A 155 -11.68 -3.19 -4.76
C TYR A 155 -11.66 -4.70 -4.44
N SER A 156 -12.20 -5.12 -3.31
CA SER A 156 -12.26 -6.54 -2.92
C SER A 156 -13.08 -7.36 -3.92
N GLY A 157 -14.29 -6.90 -4.27
CA GLY A 157 -15.12 -7.58 -5.27
C GLY A 157 -14.54 -7.50 -6.70
N PHE A 158 -13.76 -6.46 -7.01
CA PHE A 158 -13.02 -6.38 -8.27
C PHE A 158 -11.99 -7.51 -8.38
N LEU A 159 -11.25 -7.81 -7.31
CA LEU A 159 -10.24 -8.89 -7.32
C LEU A 159 -10.89 -10.25 -7.62
N GLU A 160 -12.04 -10.53 -7.01
CA GLU A 160 -12.79 -11.78 -7.27
C GLU A 160 -13.24 -11.88 -8.73
N LEU A 161 -13.91 -10.84 -9.24
CA LEU A 161 -14.41 -10.81 -10.61
C LEU A 161 -13.28 -10.83 -11.65
N LYS A 162 -12.13 -10.23 -11.33
CA LYS A 162 -10.93 -10.29 -12.17
C LYS A 162 -10.38 -11.71 -12.22
N ALA A 163 -10.24 -12.39 -11.09
CA ALA A 163 -9.77 -13.77 -11.01
C ALA A 163 -10.68 -14.69 -11.84
N GLU A 164 -12.02 -14.59 -11.70
CA GLU A 164 -12.97 -15.34 -12.51
C GLU A 164 -12.80 -15.07 -14.02
N ARG A 165 -12.63 -13.81 -14.41
CA ARG A 165 -12.40 -13.42 -15.82
C ARG A 165 -11.15 -14.08 -16.37
N GLU A 166 -10.06 -14.06 -15.62
CA GLU A 166 -8.77 -14.62 -16.03
C GLU A 166 -8.86 -16.15 -16.14
N GLU A 167 -9.48 -16.81 -15.20
CA GLU A 167 -9.73 -18.26 -15.26
C GLU A 167 -10.57 -18.65 -16.49
N MET A 168 -11.65 -17.93 -16.76
CA MET A 168 -12.47 -18.12 -17.96
C MET A 168 -11.66 -17.91 -19.24
N ALA A 169 -10.76 -16.92 -19.27
CA ALA A 169 -9.90 -16.65 -20.43
C ALA A 169 -8.92 -17.82 -20.67
N VAL A 170 -8.28 -18.33 -19.63
CA VAL A 170 -7.38 -19.49 -19.68
C VAL A 170 -8.13 -20.75 -20.15
N SER A 171 -9.29 -21.03 -19.57
CA SER A 171 -10.14 -22.16 -19.97
C SER A 171 -10.57 -22.07 -21.44
N THR A 172 -10.97 -20.86 -21.87
CA THR A 172 -11.36 -20.60 -23.26
C THR A 172 -10.18 -20.76 -24.21
N ASP A 173 -8.98 -20.28 -23.82
CA ASP A 173 -7.77 -20.44 -24.64
C ASP A 173 -7.36 -21.91 -24.76
N SER A 174 -7.42 -22.67 -23.68
CA SER A 174 -7.16 -24.10 -23.69
C SER A 174 -8.10 -24.89 -24.63
N LYS A 175 -9.39 -24.57 -24.62
CA LYS A 175 -10.39 -25.13 -25.55
C LYS A 175 -10.06 -24.78 -27.01
N LYS A 176 -9.70 -23.53 -27.30
CA LYS A 176 -9.31 -23.07 -28.64
C LYS A 176 -7.98 -23.68 -29.08
N ALA A 177 -7.01 -23.85 -28.17
CA ALA A 177 -5.75 -24.54 -28.47
C ALA A 177 -5.95 -26.00 -28.83
N ASN A 178 -6.85 -26.70 -28.12
CA ASN A 178 -7.23 -28.08 -28.45
C ASN A 178 -7.92 -28.18 -29.81
N LEU A 179 -8.81 -27.21 -30.14
CA LEU A 179 -9.46 -27.14 -31.43
C LEU A 179 -8.40 -26.93 -32.54
N LEU A 180 -7.48 -25.97 -32.35
CA LEU A 180 -6.39 -25.71 -33.29
C LEU A 180 -5.53 -26.96 -33.52
N ARG A 181 -5.21 -27.69 -32.43
CA ARG A 181 -4.44 -28.94 -32.50
C ARG A 181 -5.17 -30.03 -33.30
N ASN A 182 -6.48 -30.12 -33.18
CA ASN A 182 -7.32 -31.04 -33.94
C ASN A 182 -7.43 -30.63 -35.42
N GLU A 183 -7.57 -29.34 -35.70
CA GLU A 183 -7.59 -28.81 -37.07
C GLU A 183 -6.22 -28.98 -37.76
N LEU A 184 -5.11 -28.79 -37.03
CA LEU A 184 -3.75 -29.05 -37.51
C LEU A 184 -3.57 -30.51 -37.94
N LYS A 185 -4.01 -31.47 -37.07
CA LYS A 185 -3.96 -32.92 -37.42
C LYS A 185 -4.74 -33.22 -38.70
N TRP A 186 -5.87 -32.53 -38.90
CA TRP A 186 -6.67 -32.71 -40.12
C TRP A 186 -5.95 -32.09 -41.35
N VAL A 187 -5.37 -30.92 -41.27
CA VAL A 187 -4.57 -30.29 -42.34
C VAL A 187 -3.38 -31.14 -42.70
N MET A 188 -2.62 -31.71 -41.73
CA MET A 188 -1.46 -32.59 -41.97
C MET A 188 -1.80 -33.89 -42.64
N ARG A 189 -3.02 -34.37 -42.57
CA ARG A 189 -3.51 -35.56 -43.30
C ARG A 189 -3.73 -35.31 -44.82
N GLY A 190 -3.27 -34.17 -45.33
CA GLY A 190 -3.35 -33.88 -46.79
C GLY A 190 -4.72 -33.45 -47.27
N ALA A 191 -5.43 -32.63 -46.47
CA ALA A 191 -6.72 -32.06 -46.83
C ALA A 191 -6.62 -31.21 -48.13
N LYS A 192 -7.14 -31.74 -49.24
CA LYS A 192 -7.26 -31.03 -50.51
C LYS A 192 -8.53 -30.20 -50.51
N ALA A 193 -8.42 -28.85 -50.68
CA ALA A 193 -9.53 -27.93 -50.66
C ALA A 193 -10.41 -28.01 -51.92
N ARG A 194 -11.08 -29.16 -52.12
CA ARG A 194 -11.95 -29.39 -53.30
C ARG A 194 -13.44 -29.02 -53.06
N SER A 195 -13.86 -28.79 -51.83
CA SER A 195 -15.24 -28.45 -51.51
C SER A 195 -15.33 -27.16 -50.69
N THR A 196 -16.46 -26.45 -50.73
CA THR A 196 -16.76 -25.23 -49.98
C THR A 196 -16.59 -25.43 -48.47
N LYS A 197 -16.99 -26.60 -47.93
CA LYS A 197 -16.84 -26.99 -46.52
C LYS A 197 -15.37 -27.12 -46.11
N GLN A 198 -14.52 -27.61 -46.99
CA GLN A 198 -13.08 -27.75 -46.73
C GLN A 198 -12.37 -26.39 -46.76
N LYS A 199 -12.79 -25.48 -47.66
CA LYS A 199 -12.31 -24.11 -47.72
C LYS A 199 -12.64 -23.33 -46.44
N ALA A 200 -13.88 -23.41 -45.96
CA ALA A 200 -14.30 -22.78 -44.72
C ALA A 200 -13.53 -23.32 -43.48
N ARG A 201 -13.16 -24.60 -43.48
CA ARG A 201 -12.38 -25.20 -42.40
C ARG A 201 -10.92 -24.78 -42.43
N LEU A 202 -10.31 -24.61 -43.60
CA LEU A 202 -8.97 -24.03 -43.75
C LEU A 202 -8.94 -22.56 -43.29
N MET A 203 -9.93 -21.74 -43.66
CA MET A 203 -10.04 -20.36 -43.17
C MET A 203 -10.13 -20.32 -41.65
N ARG A 204 -10.96 -21.17 -41.04
CA ARG A 204 -11.05 -21.28 -39.58
C ARG A 204 -9.73 -21.69 -38.92
N TYR A 205 -8.97 -22.59 -39.53
CA TYR A 205 -7.63 -22.95 -39.04
C TYR A 205 -6.68 -21.77 -39.12
N GLU A 206 -6.67 -20.99 -40.21
CA GLU A 206 -5.84 -19.80 -40.36
C GLU A 206 -6.22 -18.71 -39.35
N GLU A 207 -7.51 -18.47 -39.11
CA GLU A 207 -7.99 -17.57 -38.07
C GLU A 207 -7.52 -18.01 -36.67
N LEU A 208 -7.65 -19.28 -36.32
CA LEU A 208 -7.20 -19.83 -35.06
C LEU A 208 -5.68 -19.78 -34.89
N LYS A 209 -4.91 -19.96 -35.99
CA LYS A 209 -3.45 -19.90 -36.01
C LYS A 209 -2.93 -18.48 -35.81
N ASN A 210 -3.59 -17.51 -36.44
CA ASN A 210 -3.16 -16.10 -36.44
C ASN A 210 -3.68 -15.31 -35.23
N ARG A 211 -4.46 -15.91 -34.33
CA ARG A 211 -4.97 -15.24 -33.11
C ARG A 211 -3.81 -14.90 -32.15
N LYS A 212 -3.90 -13.76 -31.51
CA LYS A 212 -3.06 -13.44 -30.35
C LYS A 212 -3.51 -14.31 -29.16
N ARG A 213 -2.60 -15.05 -28.60
CA ARG A 213 -2.85 -15.77 -27.32
C ARG A 213 -2.96 -14.75 -26.21
N PRO A 214 -3.81 -14.99 -25.17
CA PRO A 214 -3.74 -14.21 -23.94
C PRO A 214 -2.33 -14.36 -23.37
N GLU A 215 -1.68 -13.27 -23.08
CA GLU A 215 -0.47 -13.29 -22.27
C GLU A 215 -0.90 -13.69 -20.86
N GLN A 216 -0.51 -14.88 -20.43
CA GLN A 216 -0.65 -15.29 -19.05
C GLN A 216 0.39 -14.50 -18.26
N ASP A 217 -0.08 -13.69 -17.32
CA ASP A 217 0.78 -13.22 -16.25
C ASP A 217 1.13 -14.49 -15.46
N SER A 218 2.38 -14.93 -15.53
CA SER A 218 2.85 -16.08 -14.75
C SER A 218 2.72 -15.73 -13.27
N GLU A 219 2.01 -16.56 -12.51
CA GLU A 219 2.09 -16.52 -11.05
C GLU A 219 3.56 -16.75 -10.68
N ILE A 220 4.16 -15.74 -10.10
CA ILE A 220 5.59 -15.69 -9.87
C ILE A 220 5.80 -15.87 -8.37
N GLU A 221 5.97 -17.12 -7.94
CA GLU A 221 6.52 -17.37 -6.62
C GLU A 221 7.97 -16.87 -6.57
N LEU A 222 8.21 -15.82 -5.79
CA LEU A 222 9.52 -15.29 -5.48
C LEU A 222 9.99 -15.90 -4.15
N SER A 223 10.85 -16.90 -4.22
CA SER A 223 11.59 -17.28 -3.03
C SER A 223 12.66 -16.24 -2.71
N SER A 224 12.71 -15.84 -1.44
CA SER A 224 13.56 -14.76 -0.98
C SER A 224 15.05 -15.10 -0.99
N ILE A 225 15.81 -14.04 -1.11
CA ILE A 225 17.26 -14.02 -1.05
C ILE A 225 17.62 -13.36 0.28
N SER A 226 18.26 -14.08 1.18
CA SER A 226 18.86 -13.43 2.34
C SER A 226 20.21 -14.05 2.68
N THR A 227 21.14 -13.21 3.13
CA THR A 227 22.39 -13.67 3.71
C THR A 227 22.15 -14.08 5.18
N ARG A 228 22.98 -15.01 5.70
CA ARG A 228 22.83 -15.49 7.06
C ARG A 228 22.98 -14.36 8.07
N LEU A 229 21.96 -14.13 8.89
CA LEU A 229 22.00 -13.21 10.02
C LEU A 229 22.70 -13.86 11.21
N GLY A 230 23.65 -13.16 11.83
CA GLY A 230 24.38 -13.62 13.01
C GLY A 230 23.55 -13.55 14.30
N ARG A 231 24.20 -13.75 15.44
CA ARG A 231 23.57 -13.68 16.76
C ARG A 231 23.21 -12.24 17.15
N THR A 232 24.13 -11.30 16.91
CA THR A 232 23.90 -9.86 17.10
C THR A 232 23.27 -9.33 15.82
N THR A 233 22.13 -8.68 15.97
CA THR A 233 21.35 -8.10 14.89
C THR A 233 21.50 -6.58 14.92
N VAL A 234 20.42 -5.85 15.12
CA VAL A 234 20.42 -4.42 15.39
C VAL A 234 19.83 -4.25 16.79
N GLU A 235 20.56 -3.57 17.67
CA GLU A 235 20.17 -3.32 19.05
C GLU A 235 20.16 -1.82 19.28
N ILE A 236 19.08 -1.30 19.80
CA ILE A 236 18.87 0.11 20.15
C ILE A 236 18.79 0.20 21.68
N ASN A 237 19.66 1.00 22.29
CA ASN A 237 19.73 1.17 23.74
C ASN A 237 19.52 2.63 24.10
N ASN A 238 18.42 2.97 24.79
CA ASN A 238 18.09 4.28 25.36
C ASN A 238 18.23 5.44 24.36
N LEU A 239 17.79 5.20 23.12
CA LEU A 239 17.93 6.13 22.00
C LEU A 239 17.11 7.39 22.23
N SER A 240 17.77 8.55 22.17
CA SER A 240 17.13 9.87 22.18
C SER A 240 17.66 10.74 21.04
N LYS A 241 16.76 11.51 20.41
CA LYS A 241 17.09 12.44 19.33
C LYS A 241 16.18 13.66 19.36
N ALA A 242 16.80 14.85 19.27
CA ALA A 242 16.12 16.13 19.18
C ALA A 242 16.67 16.98 18.03
N TYR A 243 15.89 17.90 17.52
CA TYR A 243 16.31 18.95 16.62
C TYR A 243 15.85 20.31 17.18
N GLY A 244 16.81 21.09 17.71
CA GLY A 244 16.51 22.29 18.49
C GLY A 244 15.68 21.92 19.72
N ASP A 245 14.56 22.60 19.92
CA ASP A 245 13.65 22.37 21.07
C ASP A 245 12.69 21.19 20.85
N ARG A 246 12.70 20.59 19.68
CA ARG A 246 11.78 19.51 19.33
C ARG A 246 12.41 18.13 19.59
N HIS A 247 11.94 17.46 20.62
CA HIS A 247 12.28 16.06 20.88
C HIS A 247 11.50 15.15 19.92
N ILE A 248 12.25 14.34 19.15
CA ILE A 248 11.70 13.42 18.15
C ILE A 248 11.57 12.02 18.71
N ILE A 249 12.60 11.54 19.41
CA ILE A 249 12.66 10.23 20.03
C ILE A 249 13.16 10.42 21.45
N ASN A 250 12.48 9.80 22.40
CA ASN A 250 12.83 9.86 23.82
C ASN A 250 12.95 8.44 24.39
N ASP A 251 14.15 8.08 24.86
CA ASP A 251 14.45 6.86 25.61
C ASP A 251 13.85 5.59 24.99
N PHE A 252 14.15 5.36 23.72
CA PHE A 252 13.66 4.20 22.99
C PHE A 252 14.70 3.08 23.01
N SER A 253 14.28 1.87 23.42
CA SER A 253 15.13 0.68 23.41
C SER A 253 14.42 -0.47 22.74
N TYR A 254 15.12 -1.17 21.82
CA TYR A 254 14.59 -2.33 21.13
C TYR A 254 15.71 -3.22 20.57
N ILE A 255 15.50 -4.53 20.62
CA ILE A 255 16.39 -5.52 20.00
C ILE A 255 15.65 -6.19 18.86
N PHE A 256 16.11 -5.97 17.63
CA PHE A 256 15.51 -6.61 16.47
C PHE A 256 15.88 -8.08 16.43
N LEU A 257 14.88 -8.93 16.36
CA LEU A 257 15.03 -10.37 16.26
C LEU A 257 14.98 -10.82 14.79
N LYS A 258 15.56 -12.00 14.52
CA LYS A 258 15.44 -12.60 13.20
C LYS A 258 13.97 -12.79 12.84
N ASN A 259 13.61 -12.45 11.60
CA ASN A 259 12.26 -12.47 11.05
C ASN A 259 11.29 -11.43 11.64
N ASP A 260 11.79 -10.41 12.36
CA ASP A 260 10.94 -9.29 12.76
C ASP A 260 10.36 -8.59 11.53
N ARG A 261 9.10 -8.25 11.64
CA ARG A 261 8.30 -7.53 10.64
C ARG A 261 7.69 -6.32 11.32
N ILE A 262 8.34 -5.16 11.17
CA ILE A 262 8.00 -3.95 11.91
C ILE A 262 7.50 -2.88 10.98
N GLY A 263 6.30 -2.37 11.26
CA GLY A 263 5.74 -1.18 10.63
C GLY A 263 5.96 0.04 11.50
N ILE A 264 6.36 1.15 10.92
CA ILE A 264 6.49 2.43 11.61
C ILE A 264 5.40 3.36 11.11
N VAL A 265 4.55 3.84 12.03
CA VAL A 265 3.42 4.70 11.72
C VAL A 265 3.46 5.99 12.55
N GLY A 266 2.80 7.03 12.06
CA GLY A 266 2.68 8.31 12.74
C GLY A 266 2.50 9.47 11.76
N PRO A 267 2.15 10.67 12.25
CA PRO A 267 1.93 11.85 11.44
C PRO A 267 3.15 12.24 10.58
N ASN A 268 2.92 13.01 9.54
CA ASN A 268 4.02 13.54 8.75
C ASN A 268 4.92 14.45 9.59
N GLY A 269 6.24 14.26 9.45
CA GLY A 269 7.24 15.01 10.22
C GLY A 269 7.41 14.60 11.67
N CYS A 270 6.81 13.49 12.14
CA CYS A 270 7.00 13.00 13.52
C CYS A 270 8.38 12.39 13.77
N GLY A 271 9.14 12.02 12.72
CA GLY A 271 10.49 11.47 12.86
C GLY A 271 10.69 10.06 12.29
N LYS A 272 9.76 9.53 11.51
CA LYS A 272 9.85 8.19 10.89
C LYS A 272 11.17 7.99 10.13
N THR A 273 11.44 8.84 9.15
CA THR A 273 12.69 8.80 8.37
C THR A 273 13.93 9.08 9.22
N THR A 274 13.80 9.88 10.30
CA THR A 274 14.91 10.12 11.25
C THR A 274 15.28 8.83 11.98
N LEU A 275 14.29 8.06 12.46
CA LEU A 275 14.52 6.76 13.09
C LEU A 275 15.23 5.79 12.13
N LEU A 276 14.79 5.73 10.86
CA LEU A 276 15.45 4.90 9.86
C LEU A 276 16.92 5.33 9.64
N LYS A 277 17.18 6.65 9.53
CA LYS A 277 18.54 7.19 9.35
C LYS A 277 19.45 6.90 10.56
N LEU A 278 18.90 6.93 11.78
CA LEU A 278 19.61 6.51 12.99
C LEU A 278 19.97 5.02 12.95
N ILE A 279 19.01 4.15 12.60
CA ILE A 279 19.25 2.69 12.46
C ILE A 279 20.32 2.40 11.40
N MET A 280 20.37 3.18 10.33
CA MET A 280 21.40 3.04 9.28
C MET A 280 22.76 3.66 9.65
N GLY A 281 22.87 4.35 10.79
CA GLY A 281 24.09 5.06 11.19
C GLY A 281 24.40 6.30 10.33
N ILE A 282 23.42 6.84 9.58
CA ILE A 282 23.57 8.06 8.78
C ILE A 282 23.50 9.31 9.67
N VAL A 283 22.70 9.23 10.74
CA VAL A 283 22.55 10.27 11.74
C VAL A 283 23.00 9.70 13.09
N GLU A 284 23.76 10.48 13.84
CA GLU A 284 24.18 10.09 15.20
C GLU A 284 23.07 10.41 16.21
N PRO A 285 22.83 9.54 17.20
CA PRO A 285 21.93 9.82 18.32
C PRO A 285 22.51 10.93 19.21
N ASP A 286 21.65 11.62 19.94
CA ASP A 286 22.08 12.60 20.95
C ASP A 286 22.37 11.89 22.28
N GLU A 287 21.58 10.84 22.61
CA GLU A 287 21.80 9.95 23.75
C GLU A 287 21.52 8.51 23.34
N GLY A 288 22.14 7.58 24.05
CA GLY A 288 22.05 6.14 23.78
C GLY A 288 22.99 5.67 22.68
N GLU A 289 22.82 4.43 22.27
CA GLU A 289 23.66 3.82 21.23
C GLU A 289 22.86 2.84 20.35
N ILE A 290 23.34 2.65 19.13
CA ILE A 290 22.84 1.63 18.20
C ILE A 290 23.98 0.69 17.86
N VAL A 291 23.81 -0.59 18.20
CA VAL A 291 24.78 -1.64 17.91
C VAL A 291 24.31 -2.42 16.69
N ILE A 292 25.11 -2.41 15.62
CA ILE A 292 24.84 -3.16 14.39
C ILE A 292 25.80 -4.34 14.32
N GLY A 293 25.25 -5.54 14.21
CA GLY A 293 26.02 -6.78 14.13
C GLY A 293 26.88 -6.84 12.85
N GLN A 294 28.08 -7.42 12.94
CA GLN A 294 29.04 -7.50 11.82
C GLN A 294 28.49 -8.22 10.57
N THR A 295 27.50 -9.07 10.73
CA THR A 295 26.87 -9.82 9.62
C THR A 295 25.66 -9.12 9.05
N VAL A 296 25.26 -7.97 9.61
CA VAL A 296 24.10 -7.20 9.16
C VAL A 296 24.43 -6.54 7.83
N LYS A 297 23.58 -6.78 6.86
CA LYS A 297 23.61 -6.14 5.54
C LYS A 297 22.28 -5.46 5.31
N ILE A 298 22.28 -4.14 5.41
CA ILE A 298 21.09 -3.32 5.28
C ILE A 298 20.85 -3.02 3.79
N GLY A 299 19.64 -3.34 3.29
CA GLY A 299 19.12 -2.84 2.03
C GLY A 299 18.13 -1.73 2.32
N TYR A 300 18.34 -0.56 1.73
CA TYR A 300 17.48 0.60 1.93
C TYR A 300 16.80 1.04 0.64
N TYR A 301 15.48 1.10 0.69
CA TYR A 301 14.66 1.70 -0.36
C TYR A 301 14.08 3.02 0.14
N ALA A 302 14.54 4.12 -0.43
CA ALA A 302 14.22 5.48 -0.02
C ALA A 302 12.99 6.04 -0.74
N GLN A 303 12.20 6.81 -0.02
CA GLN A 303 11.05 7.57 -0.55
C GLN A 303 11.48 8.63 -1.56
N GLU A 304 12.51 9.41 -1.25
CA GLU A 304 12.98 10.50 -2.10
C GLU A 304 14.31 10.20 -2.76
N ILE A 305 14.48 10.77 -3.93
CA ILE A 305 15.76 10.89 -4.63
C ILE A 305 16.65 11.78 -3.76
N SER A 306 17.39 11.16 -2.84
CA SER A 306 18.30 11.92 -1.98
C SER A 306 19.33 12.63 -2.85
N THR A 307 19.58 13.89 -2.55
CA THR A 307 20.62 14.72 -3.18
C THR A 307 22.05 14.26 -2.86
N ARG A 308 22.20 13.21 -2.05
CA ARG A 308 23.49 12.58 -1.80
C ARG A 308 23.84 11.60 -2.91
N LYS A 309 25.07 11.70 -3.35
CA LYS A 309 25.65 11.03 -4.53
C LYS A 309 25.64 9.49 -4.55
N GLU A 310 25.04 8.76 -3.62
CA GLU A 310 25.22 7.32 -3.47
C GLU A 310 23.92 6.47 -3.44
N ASP A 311 22.74 7.06 -3.26
CA ASP A 311 21.48 6.34 -3.19
C ASP A 311 20.36 6.99 -4.02
N GLY A 312 19.63 6.21 -4.81
CA GLY A 312 18.40 6.60 -5.49
C GLY A 312 18.46 6.63 -7.03
N ILE A 313 17.36 7.08 -7.62
CA ILE A 313 17.14 7.10 -9.09
C ILE A 313 18.11 8.06 -9.81
N SER A 314 18.55 9.12 -9.16
CA SER A 314 19.51 10.09 -9.71
C SER A 314 20.91 9.52 -9.99
N PHE A 315 21.20 8.32 -9.46
CA PHE A 315 22.47 7.57 -9.67
C PHE A 315 22.41 6.58 -10.83
N MET A 316 21.22 6.34 -11.37
CA MET A 316 21.10 5.52 -12.54
C MET A 316 21.71 6.25 -13.72
N ASP A 317 22.86 5.76 -14.21
CA ASP A 317 23.42 6.27 -15.46
C ASP A 317 22.41 6.07 -16.59
N PRO A 318 21.90 7.16 -17.20
CA PRO A 318 20.86 7.08 -18.21
C PRO A 318 21.29 6.35 -19.47
N GLU A 319 22.58 6.22 -19.70
CA GLU A 319 23.14 5.57 -20.90
C GLU A 319 23.43 4.07 -20.72
N ILE A 320 23.27 3.54 -19.50
CA ILE A 320 23.40 2.09 -19.25
C ILE A 320 22.08 1.38 -19.61
N ARG A 321 22.19 0.11 -20.04
CA ARG A 321 21.01 -0.75 -20.24
C ARG A 321 20.48 -1.26 -18.92
N VAL A 322 19.17 -1.48 -18.86
CA VAL A 322 18.47 -2.02 -17.68
C VAL A 322 19.13 -3.30 -17.16
N ILE A 323 19.43 -4.26 -18.06
CA ILE A 323 20.06 -5.52 -17.69
C ILE A 323 21.48 -5.34 -17.14
N ASP A 324 22.26 -4.42 -17.72
CA ASP A 324 23.64 -4.19 -17.29
C ASP A 324 23.67 -3.50 -15.93
N TYR A 325 22.72 -2.60 -15.65
CA TYR A 325 22.56 -1.96 -14.35
C TYR A 325 22.35 -2.98 -13.23
N ILE A 326 21.48 -3.97 -13.43
CA ILE A 326 21.25 -5.03 -12.44
C ILE A 326 22.43 -6.00 -12.36
N LYS A 327 23.05 -6.37 -13.50
CA LYS A 327 24.24 -7.23 -13.50
C LYS A 327 25.43 -6.61 -12.76
N ASN A 328 25.58 -5.29 -12.80
CA ASN A 328 26.62 -4.59 -12.04
C ASN A 328 26.44 -4.76 -10.52
N THR A 329 25.19 -4.99 -10.05
CA THR A 329 24.90 -5.29 -8.65
C THR A 329 25.13 -6.78 -8.36
N ALA A 330 24.50 -7.67 -9.13
CA ALA A 330 24.66 -9.10 -9.03
C ALA A 330 24.22 -9.79 -10.33
N GLU A 331 25.05 -10.69 -10.87
CA GLU A 331 24.70 -11.46 -12.06
C GLU A 331 23.73 -12.60 -11.74
N TYR A 332 23.88 -13.21 -10.58
CA TYR A 332 23.03 -14.29 -10.07
C TYR A 332 22.73 -14.08 -8.61
N VAL A 333 21.53 -14.46 -8.21
CA VAL A 333 21.12 -14.43 -6.82
C VAL A 333 20.66 -15.80 -6.39
N LYS A 334 21.13 -16.24 -5.21
CA LYS A 334 20.75 -17.53 -4.61
C LYS A 334 19.39 -17.40 -3.93
N THR A 335 18.43 -18.22 -4.34
CA THR A 335 17.12 -18.37 -3.70
C THR A 335 17.02 -19.75 -3.05
N ARG A 336 15.97 -20.00 -2.26
CA ARG A 336 15.71 -21.34 -1.70
C ARG A 336 15.54 -22.41 -2.80
N ASP A 337 14.99 -22.04 -3.94
CA ASP A 337 14.67 -22.94 -5.06
C ASP A 337 15.80 -23.04 -6.10
N GLY A 338 16.90 -22.35 -5.89
CA GLY A 338 18.04 -22.37 -6.80
C GLY A 338 18.70 -21.01 -7.01
N SER A 339 19.37 -20.83 -8.15
CA SER A 339 20.00 -19.57 -8.53
C SER A 339 19.20 -18.91 -9.65
N LEU A 340 18.79 -17.66 -9.46
CA LEU A 340 18.12 -16.84 -10.47
C LEU A 340 19.11 -15.85 -11.10
N SER A 341 19.08 -15.72 -12.42
CA SER A 341 19.88 -14.72 -13.14
C SER A 341 19.23 -13.33 -13.07
N ALA A 342 20.02 -12.29 -13.27
CA ALA A 342 19.54 -10.91 -13.36
C ALA A 342 18.39 -10.76 -14.38
N SER A 343 18.46 -11.46 -15.54
CA SER A 343 17.39 -11.42 -16.55
C SER A 343 16.09 -12.04 -16.04
N GLN A 344 16.17 -13.17 -15.32
CA GLN A 344 14.98 -13.80 -14.73
C GLN A 344 14.37 -12.93 -13.64
N MET A 345 15.19 -12.26 -12.83
CA MET A 345 14.71 -11.33 -11.81
C MET A 345 14.05 -10.09 -12.43
N LEU A 346 14.60 -9.55 -13.51
CA LEU A 346 13.99 -8.47 -14.27
C LEU A 346 12.64 -8.87 -14.86
N ASP A 347 12.53 -10.07 -15.42
CA ASP A 347 11.27 -10.59 -15.97
C ASP A 347 10.20 -10.70 -14.87
N LYS A 348 10.60 -11.21 -13.70
CA LYS A 348 9.77 -11.26 -12.51
C LYS A 348 9.29 -9.87 -12.03
N PHE A 349 10.11 -8.85 -12.17
CA PHE A 349 9.79 -7.46 -11.88
C PHE A 349 9.19 -6.71 -13.07
N LEU A 350 8.49 -7.41 -13.95
CA LEU A 350 7.74 -6.86 -15.08
C LEU A 350 8.60 -6.05 -16.07
N PHE A 351 9.86 -6.45 -16.26
CA PHE A 351 10.73 -5.98 -17.34
C PHE A 351 10.87 -7.10 -18.38
N PRO A 352 10.01 -7.13 -19.42
CA PRO A 352 10.08 -8.16 -20.45
C PRO A 352 11.41 -8.09 -21.21
N PRO A 353 11.85 -9.19 -21.86
CA PRO A 353 13.17 -9.26 -22.49
C PRO A 353 13.49 -8.11 -23.45
N ARG A 354 12.49 -7.51 -24.11
CA ARG A 354 12.69 -6.35 -24.99
C ARG A 354 13.09 -5.10 -24.23
N GLU A 355 12.54 -4.88 -23.04
CA GLU A 355 12.80 -3.71 -22.20
C GLU A 355 14.12 -3.85 -21.45
N GLN A 356 14.55 -5.07 -21.10
CA GLN A 356 15.82 -5.33 -20.42
C GLN A 356 17.05 -4.78 -21.16
N TYR A 357 17.00 -4.72 -22.48
CA TYR A 357 18.09 -4.19 -23.32
C TYR A 357 17.90 -2.71 -23.68
N SER A 358 16.82 -2.06 -23.19
CA SER A 358 16.63 -0.63 -23.40
C SER A 358 17.54 0.19 -22.46
N LEU A 359 17.79 1.45 -22.82
CA LEU A 359 18.54 2.39 -21.99
C LEU A 359 17.62 2.91 -20.85
N ILE A 360 18.19 3.13 -19.67
CA ILE A 360 17.48 3.62 -18.49
C ILE A 360 16.78 4.96 -18.75
N LYS A 361 17.33 5.84 -19.60
CA LYS A 361 16.70 7.11 -19.97
C LYS A 361 15.32 6.97 -20.61
N LYS A 362 15.00 5.81 -21.20
CA LYS A 362 13.70 5.54 -21.83
C LYS A 362 12.64 5.07 -20.83
N LEU A 363 13.04 4.72 -19.62
CA LEU A 363 12.13 4.29 -18.58
C LEU A 363 11.33 5.47 -18.01
N SER A 364 10.07 5.23 -17.72
CA SER A 364 9.21 6.11 -16.94
C SER A 364 9.71 6.23 -15.49
N GLY A 365 9.20 7.21 -14.75
CA GLY A 365 9.53 7.39 -13.32
C GLY A 365 9.22 6.14 -12.48
N GLY A 366 8.04 5.55 -12.66
CA GLY A 366 7.62 4.34 -11.96
C GLY A 366 8.49 3.11 -12.30
N GLU A 367 8.86 2.93 -13.59
CA GLU A 367 9.77 1.87 -14.00
C GLU A 367 11.17 2.03 -13.39
N LYS A 368 11.69 3.25 -13.30
CA LYS A 368 12.97 3.53 -12.62
C LYS A 368 12.91 3.17 -11.13
N ARG A 369 11.82 3.48 -10.46
CA ARG A 369 11.61 3.14 -9.05
C ARG A 369 11.52 1.64 -8.83
N ARG A 370 10.80 0.94 -9.70
CA ARG A 370 10.74 -0.53 -9.73
C ARG A 370 12.11 -1.16 -9.96
N LEU A 371 12.90 -0.58 -10.88
CA LEU A 371 14.27 -1.02 -11.13
C LEU A 371 15.18 -0.80 -9.92
N ASN A 372 15.04 0.33 -9.21
CA ASN A 372 15.78 0.60 -7.99
C ASN A 372 15.41 -0.38 -6.86
N LEU A 373 14.12 -0.66 -6.69
CA LEU A 373 13.68 -1.68 -5.75
C LEU A 373 14.34 -3.03 -6.05
N LEU A 374 14.31 -3.47 -7.30
CA LEU A 374 14.95 -4.71 -7.72
C LEU A 374 16.45 -4.70 -7.41
N ARG A 375 17.17 -3.59 -7.66
CA ARG A 375 18.58 -3.45 -7.30
C ARG A 375 18.82 -3.71 -5.82
N VAL A 376 18.03 -3.07 -4.94
CA VAL A 376 18.16 -3.25 -3.49
C VAL A 376 17.95 -4.72 -3.10
N LEU A 377 16.98 -5.40 -3.70
CA LEU A 377 16.73 -6.82 -3.42
C LEU A 377 17.86 -7.72 -3.97
N MET A 378 18.45 -7.37 -5.11
CA MET A 378 19.57 -8.11 -5.71
C MET A 378 20.87 -8.04 -4.88
N GLU A 379 21.01 -7.05 -4.02
CA GLU A 379 22.12 -6.97 -3.06
C GLU A 379 22.08 -8.07 -1.99
N ALA A 380 20.99 -8.85 -1.92
CA ALA A 380 20.77 -9.88 -0.93
C ALA A 380 20.93 -9.40 0.53
N PRO A 381 20.17 -8.35 0.94
CA PRO A 381 20.21 -7.86 2.32
C PRO A 381 19.65 -8.90 3.29
N ASN A 382 19.98 -8.79 4.59
CA ASN A 382 19.33 -9.53 5.67
C ASN A 382 18.55 -8.62 6.64
N VAL A 383 18.67 -7.31 6.47
CA VAL A 383 17.82 -6.28 7.05
C VAL A 383 17.34 -5.40 5.91
N LEU A 384 16.03 -5.36 5.66
CA LEU A 384 15.43 -4.56 4.61
C LEU A 384 14.64 -3.41 5.22
N ILE A 385 15.01 -2.19 4.83
CA ILE A 385 14.35 -0.97 5.25
C ILE A 385 13.62 -0.39 4.04
N LEU A 386 12.30 -0.20 4.18
CA LEU A 386 11.42 0.32 3.15
C LEU A 386 10.81 1.64 3.65
N ASP A 387 11.16 2.75 3.02
CA ASP A 387 10.64 4.08 3.37
C ASP A 387 9.63 4.51 2.31
N GLU A 388 8.33 4.41 2.65
CA GLU A 388 7.17 4.71 1.80
C GLU A 388 7.21 4.01 0.42
N PRO A 389 7.35 2.68 0.37
CA PRO A 389 7.45 1.96 -0.90
C PRO A 389 6.17 2.04 -1.74
N THR A 390 5.03 2.32 -1.09
CA THR A 390 3.71 2.30 -1.72
C THR A 390 3.38 3.56 -2.51
N ASN A 391 4.04 4.69 -2.23
CA ASN A 391 3.73 5.96 -2.87
C ASN A 391 4.03 6.01 -4.38
N ASP A 392 4.89 5.13 -4.85
CA ASP A 392 5.49 5.25 -6.17
C ASP A 392 5.51 3.95 -7.00
N LEU A 393 4.97 2.88 -6.43
CA LEU A 393 4.90 1.57 -7.08
C LEU A 393 3.45 1.26 -7.47
N ASP A 394 3.27 0.69 -8.65
CA ASP A 394 1.96 0.20 -9.09
C ASP A 394 1.53 -1.05 -8.28
N ILE A 395 0.23 -1.32 -8.26
CA ILE A 395 -0.36 -2.43 -7.48
C ILE A 395 0.29 -3.78 -7.85
N LYS A 396 0.64 -4.02 -9.11
CA LYS A 396 1.29 -5.26 -9.53
C LYS A 396 2.69 -5.39 -8.93
N THR A 397 3.47 -4.32 -8.94
CA THR A 397 4.81 -4.29 -8.32
C THR A 397 4.72 -4.44 -6.80
N LEU A 398 3.72 -3.84 -6.16
CA LEU A 398 3.47 -4.00 -4.72
C LEU A 398 3.15 -5.46 -4.38
N THR A 399 2.32 -6.14 -5.16
CA THR A 399 2.04 -7.56 -4.97
C THR A 399 3.31 -8.40 -5.08
N ILE A 400 4.18 -8.14 -6.07
CA ILE A 400 5.47 -8.82 -6.21
C ILE A 400 6.38 -8.58 -4.99
N LEU A 401 6.41 -7.36 -4.48
CA LEU A 401 7.16 -7.02 -3.27
C LEU A 401 6.61 -7.76 -2.04
N GLU A 402 5.31 -7.77 -1.86
CA GLU A 402 4.62 -8.47 -0.77
C GLU A 402 4.95 -9.98 -0.80
N ASP A 403 4.83 -10.63 -1.96
CA ASP A 403 5.16 -12.05 -2.13
C ASP A 403 6.65 -12.35 -1.84
N TYR A 404 7.55 -11.42 -2.24
CA TYR A 404 8.95 -11.51 -1.87
C TYR A 404 9.15 -11.40 -0.35
N LEU A 405 8.47 -10.45 0.30
CA LEU A 405 8.56 -10.23 1.74
C LEU A 405 8.00 -11.41 2.55
N ASP A 406 6.95 -12.07 2.08
CA ASP A 406 6.40 -13.28 2.71
C ASP A 406 7.45 -14.40 2.85
N SER A 407 8.30 -14.54 1.85
CA SER A 407 9.36 -15.55 1.84
C SER A 407 10.69 -15.07 2.44
N PHE A 408 10.84 -13.81 2.81
CA PHE A 408 12.09 -13.20 3.26
C PHE A 408 12.49 -13.62 4.68
N ASP A 409 13.67 -14.22 4.86
CA ASP A 409 14.18 -14.73 6.13
C ASP A 409 14.98 -13.71 6.96
N GLY A 410 14.84 -12.43 6.69
CA GLY A 410 15.53 -11.34 7.38
C GLY A 410 14.59 -10.48 8.20
N ILE A 411 15.11 -9.36 8.68
CA ILE A 411 14.36 -8.31 9.36
C ILE A 411 13.79 -7.37 8.32
N VAL A 412 12.51 -7.00 8.44
CA VAL A 412 11.86 -5.98 7.62
C VAL A 412 11.41 -4.83 8.51
N ILE A 413 11.80 -3.62 8.14
CA ILE A 413 11.35 -2.38 8.76
C ILE A 413 10.69 -1.55 7.66
N ALA A 414 9.39 -1.31 7.75
CA ALA A 414 8.63 -0.60 6.74
C ALA A 414 7.98 0.66 7.33
N VAL A 415 8.19 1.79 6.68
CA VAL A 415 7.38 3.00 6.88
C VAL A 415 6.39 3.03 5.73
N SER A 416 5.10 3.05 6.00
CA SER A 416 4.08 3.19 4.98
C SER A 416 2.80 3.80 5.55
N HIS A 417 2.07 4.50 4.69
CA HIS A 417 0.71 4.96 4.94
C HIS A 417 -0.33 4.01 4.33
N ASP A 418 0.07 3.02 3.53
CA ASP A 418 -0.81 1.98 3.00
C ASP A 418 -1.13 0.94 4.08
N ARG A 419 -2.35 1.00 4.60
CA ARG A 419 -2.87 0.11 5.65
C ARG A 419 -2.87 -1.35 5.20
N TYR A 420 -3.25 -1.60 3.94
CA TYR A 420 -3.30 -2.94 3.37
C TYR A 420 -1.90 -3.58 3.30
N PHE A 421 -0.89 -2.81 2.87
CA PHE A 421 0.49 -3.24 2.84
C PHE A 421 1.00 -3.57 4.26
N LEU A 422 0.72 -2.70 5.24
CA LEU A 422 1.12 -2.93 6.62
C LEU A 422 0.45 -4.18 7.20
N ASP A 423 -0.86 -4.38 7.04
CA ASP A 423 -1.56 -5.56 7.55
C ASP A 423 -1.01 -6.87 6.96
N ARG A 424 -0.60 -6.86 5.70
CA ARG A 424 -0.04 -8.04 5.05
C ARG A 424 1.40 -8.34 5.47
N VAL A 425 2.24 -7.31 5.59
CA VAL A 425 3.70 -7.46 5.71
C VAL A 425 4.17 -7.45 7.14
N VAL A 426 3.55 -6.66 8.04
CA VAL A 426 4.07 -6.43 9.39
C VAL A 426 3.35 -7.26 10.45
N ARG A 427 4.05 -7.49 11.56
CA ARG A 427 3.53 -8.21 12.75
C ARG A 427 3.66 -7.42 14.03
N ARG A 428 4.28 -6.25 13.95
CA ARG A 428 4.43 -5.29 15.04
C ARG A 428 4.46 -3.89 14.51
N ILE A 429 3.77 -2.97 15.18
CA ILE A 429 3.72 -1.55 14.83
C ILE A 429 4.50 -0.74 15.87
N PHE A 430 5.34 0.17 15.40
CA PHE A 430 5.93 1.25 16.18
C PHE A 430 5.20 2.55 15.84
N ALA A 431 4.39 3.05 16.76
CA ALA A 431 3.61 4.25 16.58
C ALA A 431 4.25 5.45 17.27
N PHE A 432 4.42 6.54 16.53
CA PHE A 432 4.82 7.84 17.09
C PHE A 432 3.60 8.53 17.70
N GLU A 433 3.51 8.49 19.02
CA GLU A 433 2.41 9.08 19.79
C GLU A 433 2.95 9.99 20.89
N ASN A 434 2.48 11.25 20.92
CA ASN A 434 2.84 12.21 21.97
C ASN A 434 4.35 12.35 22.23
N GLY A 435 5.17 12.31 21.16
CA GLY A 435 6.64 12.41 21.27
C GLY A 435 7.33 11.16 21.81
N ARG A 436 6.65 10.04 21.86
CA ARG A 436 7.20 8.73 22.24
C ARG A 436 6.90 7.68 21.18
N LEU A 437 7.76 6.66 21.13
CA LEU A 437 7.57 5.51 20.27
C LEU A 437 6.92 4.39 21.09
N ARG A 438 5.68 4.02 20.78
CA ARG A 438 4.96 2.91 21.41
C ARG A 438 4.98 1.69 20.50
N GLN A 439 4.99 0.51 21.11
CA GLN A 439 4.99 -0.76 20.43
C GLN A 439 3.61 -1.42 20.55
N TYR A 440 3.09 -1.91 19.42
CA TYR A 440 1.84 -2.65 19.34
C TYR A 440 2.10 -3.97 18.62
N GLU A 441 1.55 -5.06 19.15
CA GLU A 441 1.59 -6.37 18.48
C GLU A 441 0.47 -6.46 17.46
N GLY A 442 0.75 -7.08 16.31
CA GLY A 442 -0.20 -7.25 15.21
C GLY A 442 0.05 -6.35 14.02
N GLY A 443 -0.90 -6.32 13.09
CA GLY A 443 -0.92 -5.47 11.90
C GLY A 443 -1.43 -4.05 12.18
N TYR A 444 -1.69 -3.31 11.09
CA TYR A 444 -2.22 -1.96 11.21
C TYR A 444 -3.65 -1.94 11.75
N SER A 445 -4.49 -2.88 11.32
CA SER A 445 -5.88 -3.01 11.80
C SER A 445 -5.94 -3.29 13.31
N ASP A 446 -5.03 -4.11 13.85
CA ASP A 446 -4.94 -4.37 15.28
C ASP A 446 -4.52 -3.12 16.06
N TYR A 447 -3.54 -2.37 15.53
CA TYR A 447 -3.12 -1.08 16.09
C TYR A 447 -4.26 -0.06 16.12
N GLU A 448 -5.02 0.08 15.01
CA GLU A 448 -6.13 1.05 14.90
C GLU A 448 -7.20 0.77 15.94
N LEU A 449 -7.59 -0.49 16.14
CA LEU A 449 -8.54 -0.89 17.17
C LEU A 449 -8.08 -0.48 18.58
N VAL A 450 -6.81 -0.72 18.92
CA VAL A 450 -6.28 -0.37 20.25
C VAL A 450 -6.18 1.15 20.41
N ALA A 451 -5.74 1.86 19.38
CA ALA A 451 -5.63 3.32 19.41
C ALA A 451 -6.99 4.04 19.51
N GLU A 452 -8.06 3.45 18.97
CA GLU A 452 -9.42 3.96 19.13
C GLU A 452 -9.91 3.79 20.58
N PHE A 453 -9.65 2.65 21.20
CA PHE A 453 -10.00 2.43 22.62
C PHE A 453 -9.29 3.41 23.56
N ASP A 454 -8.03 3.74 23.27
CA ASP A 454 -7.26 4.71 24.08
C ASP A 454 -7.76 6.16 23.90
N LYS A 455 -8.44 6.47 22.80
CA LYS A 455 -9.01 7.81 22.49
C LYS A 455 -10.40 8.02 23.08
N GLU A 456 -11.17 6.98 23.42
CA GLU A 456 -12.48 7.16 24.05
C GLU A 456 -12.30 7.76 25.46
N PRO A 457 -12.80 8.98 25.72
CA PRO A 457 -12.77 9.53 27.06
C PRO A 457 -13.63 8.62 27.94
N VAL A 458 -13.05 8.09 29.01
CA VAL A 458 -13.81 7.43 30.07
C VAL A 458 -14.94 8.38 30.47
N LYS A 459 -16.16 8.10 29.98
CA LYS A 459 -17.36 8.86 30.39
C LYS A 459 -17.44 8.71 31.90
N ALA A 460 -17.18 9.81 32.62
CA ALA A 460 -17.39 9.86 34.05
C ALA A 460 -18.86 9.47 34.32
N GLU A 461 -19.05 8.33 34.94
CA GLU A 461 -20.38 7.91 35.39
C GLU A 461 -21.00 9.04 36.25
N PRO A 462 -22.26 9.38 36.03
CA PRO A 462 -22.95 10.33 36.90
C PRO A 462 -22.98 9.74 38.31
N GLY A 463 -22.47 10.52 39.26
CA GLY A 463 -22.20 10.13 40.63
C GLY A 463 -23.34 9.35 41.31
N ILE A 464 -23.08 8.12 41.69
CA ILE A 464 -23.90 7.32 42.59
C ILE A 464 -23.64 7.84 44.01
N PRO A 465 -24.68 8.10 44.83
CA PRO A 465 -24.51 8.66 46.16
C PRO A 465 -23.76 7.68 47.08
N LYS A 466 -22.81 8.23 47.83
CA LYS A 466 -21.99 7.51 48.79
C LYS A 466 -22.87 6.77 49.78
N ASN A 467 -22.88 5.43 49.73
CA ASN A 467 -23.29 4.64 50.87
C ASN A 467 -22.15 3.70 51.27
N THR A 468 -21.81 3.80 52.52
CA THR A 468 -20.69 3.14 53.20
C THR A 468 -20.83 1.63 53.21
N GLY A 469 -19.81 0.90 52.77
CA GLY A 469 -19.70 -0.51 53.11
C GLY A 469 -18.86 -1.37 52.18
N LYS A 470 -17.66 -1.64 52.59
CA LYS A 470 -16.74 -2.73 52.18
C LYS A 470 -16.24 -2.72 50.70
N LYS A 471 -15.01 -2.24 50.55
CA LYS A 471 -14.14 -2.50 49.38
C LYS A 471 -13.92 -3.99 49.21
N VAL A 472 -14.42 -4.57 48.14
CA VAL A 472 -13.86 -5.79 47.55
C VAL A 472 -13.08 -5.33 46.32
N LYS A 473 -11.79 -5.21 46.47
CA LYS A 473 -10.87 -5.17 45.33
C LYS A 473 -10.88 -6.57 44.72
N GLN A 474 -11.45 -6.73 43.55
CA GLN A 474 -11.11 -7.84 42.66
C GLN A 474 -10.19 -7.29 41.59
N ASP A 475 -8.89 -7.37 41.87
CA ASP A 475 -7.88 -7.26 40.83
C ASP A 475 -7.99 -8.53 39.97
N PHE A 476 -8.26 -8.36 38.70
CA PHE A 476 -8.26 -9.47 37.73
C PHE A 476 -6.82 -9.94 37.55
N ASN A 477 -6.49 -11.10 38.11
CA ASN A 477 -5.16 -11.67 38.01
C ASN A 477 -5.14 -12.57 36.76
N MET A 478 -4.38 -12.18 35.71
CA MET A 478 -4.21 -12.98 34.47
C MET A 478 -3.76 -14.42 34.73
N ILE A 479 -3.15 -14.69 35.87
CA ILE A 479 -2.70 -16.03 36.26
C ILE A 479 -3.89 -16.94 36.60
N GLU A 480 -5.02 -16.41 37.10
CA GLU A 480 -6.22 -17.20 37.38
C GLU A 480 -6.98 -17.63 36.11
N ALA A 481 -6.73 -16.98 34.98
CA ALA A 481 -7.37 -17.33 33.70
C ALA A 481 -6.81 -18.61 33.06
N TYR A 482 -5.61 -19.04 33.45
CA TYR A 482 -4.96 -20.25 32.91
C TYR A 482 -5.58 -21.56 33.43
N ASP A 483 -6.20 -21.53 34.61
CA ASP A 483 -6.84 -22.73 35.23
C ASP A 483 -8.35 -22.81 34.98
N MET A 484 -8.92 -21.84 34.25
CA MET A 484 -10.37 -21.84 33.94
C MET A 484 -10.63 -22.56 32.61
N THR A 485 -11.68 -23.37 32.58
CA THR A 485 -12.16 -23.91 31.30
C THR A 485 -12.60 -22.78 30.37
N LEU A 486 -12.45 -22.97 29.07
CA LEU A 486 -12.80 -21.97 28.04
C LEU A 486 -14.21 -21.41 28.20
N GLU A 487 -15.17 -22.27 28.61
CA GLU A 487 -16.56 -21.87 28.90
C GLU A 487 -16.67 -20.91 30.10
N ALA A 488 -15.88 -21.12 31.14
CA ALA A 488 -15.88 -20.26 32.32
C ALA A 488 -15.28 -18.88 32.02
N VAL A 489 -14.24 -18.81 31.16
CA VAL A 489 -13.66 -17.54 30.69
C VAL A 489 -14.64 -16.77 29.84
N ILE A 490 -15.32 -17.44 28.89
CA ILE A 490 -16.33 -16.82 28.03
C ILE A 490 -17.51 -16.29 28.86
N THR A 491 -18.02 -17.08 29.80
CA THR A 491 -19.13 -16.67 30.67
C THR A 491 -18.76 -15.44 31.51
N LYS A 492 -17.51 -15.38 32.03
CA LYS A 492 -17.02 -14.27 32.84
C LYS A 492 -16.79 -13.00 32.00
N LEU A 493 -16.30 -13.14 30.77
CA LEU A 493 -16.18 -12.02 29.82
C LEU A 493 -17.54 -11.47 29.40
N MET A 494 -18.52 -12.33 29.14
CA MET A 494 -19.89 -11.90 28.79
C MET A 494 -20.59 -11.20 29.95
N TRP A 495 -20.37 -11.65 31.18
CA TRP A 495 -20.87 -10.98 32.39
C TRP A 495 -20.24 -9.58 32.58
N LEU A 496 -18.94 -9.43 32.34
CA LEU A 496 -18.20 -8.16 32.40
C LEU A 496 -18.64 -7.16 31.32
N MET A 497 -19.07 -7.66 30.15
CA MET A 497 -19.53 -6.83 29.04
C MET A 497 -21.00 -6.41 29.13
N GLY A 498 -21.75 -6.87 30.14
CA GLY A 498 -23.14 -6.43 30.42
C GLY A 498 -24.17 -6.71 29.32
N ARG A 499 -23.93 -7.69 28.46
CA ARG A 499 -24.80 -8.03 27.32
C ARG A 499 -25.61 -9.28 27.59
N GLU A 500 -26.94 -9.11 27.80
CA GLU A 500 -27.95 -10.15 27.78
C GLU A 500 -28.52 -10.28 26.33
N GLU A 501 -27.84 -10.92 25.38
CA GLU A 501 -28.46 -11.25 24.12
C GLU A 501 -28.21 -12.71 23.73
N GLN A 502 -29.26 -13.53 23.75
CA GLN A 502 -29.23 -14.98 23.43
C GLN A 502 -28.80 -15.28 22.00
N ASP A 503 -28.98 -14.37 21.04
CA ASP A 503 -28.63 -14.59 19.63
C ASP A 503 -27.12 -14.48 19.36
N MET A 504 -26.41 -13.64 20.11
CA MET A 504 -24.95 -13.55 20.03
C MET A 504 -24.26 -14.78 20.67
N GLN A 505 -24.84 -15.36 21.70
CA GLN A 505 -24.34 -16.61 22.28
C GLN A 505 -24.32 -17.74 21.23
N LYS A 506 -25.36 -17.87 20.43
CA LYS A 506 -25.48 -18.91 19.40
C LYS A 506 -24.46 -18.75 18.27
N ALA A 507 -24.22 -17.52 17.82
CA ALA A 507 -23.24 -17.22 16.79
C ALA A 507 -21.81 -17.45 17.30
N PHE A 508 -21.51 -17.07 18.53
CA PHE A 508 -20.19 -17.23 19.15
C PHE A 508 -19.86 -18.72 19.41
N TYR A 509 -20.81 -19.51 19.92
CA TYR A 509 -20.63 -20.95 20.10
C TYR A 509 -20.48 -21.70 18.77
N THR A 510 -21.13 -21.24 17.71
CA THR A 510 -20.99 -21.84 16.36
C THR A 510 -19.58 -21.59 15.82
N GLN A 511 -19.04 -20.41 16.02
CA GLN A 511 -17.70 -20.02 15.53
C GLN A 511 -16.57 -20.68 16.33
N ILE A 512 -16.71 -20.81 17.66
CA ILE A 512 -15.75 -21.53 18.52
C ILE A 512 -15.75 -23.03 18.21
N ASN A 513 -16.92 -23.65 18.03
CA ASN A 513 -16.98 -25.06 17.63
C ASN A 513 -16.36 -25.31 16.24
N HIS A 514 -16.44 -24.31 15.34
CA HIS A 514 -15.76 -24.40 14.04
C HIS A 514 -14.22 -24.33 14.20
N CYS A 515 -13.71 -23.46 15.08
CA CYS A 515 -12.27 -23.38 15.37
C CYS A 515 -11.74 -24.63 16.08
N LEU A 516 -12.51 -25.21 17.03
CA LEU A 516 -12.11 -26.42 17.77
C LEU A 516 -12.09 -27.68 16.89
N LEU A 517 -12.92 -27.74 15.83
CA LEU A 517 -12.89 -28.84 14.85
C LEU A 517 -11.60 -28.86 14.02
N TYR A 518 -10.91 -27.72 13.87
CA TYR A 518 -9.63 -27.62 13.14
C TYR A 518 -8.39 -27.81 14.01
N THR A 519 -8.52 -27.79 15.35
CA THR A 519 -7.39 -27.90 16.29
C THR A 519 -7.31 -29.23 17.03
N SER A 520 -8.27 -30.12 16.85
CA SER A 520 -8.25 -31.49 17.42
C SER A 520 -7.38 -32.41 16.56
N PRO A 521 -6.34 -33.06 17.10
CA PRO A 521 -5.59 -34.07 16.34
C PRO A 521 -6.53 -35.23 15.95
N SER A 522 -6.38 -35.68 14.71
CA SER A 522 -7.15 -36.81 14.17
C SER A 522 -6.90 -38.06 15.02
N PRO A 523 -7.94 -38.90 15.26
CA PRO A 523 -7.79 -40.17 16.00
C PRO A 523 -6.88 -41.21 15.32
N ARG A 524 -6.17 -40.86 14.26
CA ARG A 524 -5.21 -41.74 13.54
C ARG A 524 -3.75 -41.48 13.89
N ASP A 525 -3.47 -40.55 14.78
CA ASP A 525 -2.09 -40.18 15.18
C ASP A 525 -1.77 -40.58 16.65
N ILE A 526 -2.48 -41.57 17.18
CA ILE A 526 -2.15 -42.31 18.41
C ILE A 526 -1.82 -43.74 18.08
#